data_c182cfda4aefc9f7e91939e8383c1e82
#
_entry.id   c182cfda4aefc9f7e91939e8383c1e82
#
_cell.length_a   1.000
_cell.length_b   1.000
_cell.length_c   1.000
_cell.angle_alpha   90.00
_cell.angle_beta   90.00
_cell.angle_gamma   90.00
#
_symmetry.space_group_name_H-M   'P 1'
#
loop_
_entity.id
_entity.type
_entity.pdbx_description
1 polymer ?
#
loop_
_entity_poly.entity_id
_entity_poly.type
_entity_poly.pdbx_seq_one_letter_code
_entity_poly.pdbx_strand_id
1 'polypeptide(L)'
;MNNITICAKYKGDSTTERGFRTMLFEIPPTGGKRPVPVPISLVPSFAAQDTCAAGRYTEGTHIVINGRLYPNEDGKMYVVPTQPLESLKMPINLNQVNIAGAVGFIREQTREDAFNFGMIVNAPPQKSIGHTWQDSLFFQLESWGDDAKRLKRFIYKGRAISLGGRLKFETWIDKNGDRNSQYKISVRSMQYAFFGKNQENAEIEEKIDEEIKEIVGKKQTEKKKTYVKKKVADDVPF
;
A
#
# COMPACT_ATOMS: atom_id res chain seq x y z
N MET A 1 -0.64 -3.47 11.75
CA MET A 1 0.03 -2.16 11.43
C MET A 1 -0.69 -1.55 10.25
N ASN A 2 -0.91 -0.23 10.27
CA ASN A 2 -1.57 0.51 9.21
C ASN A 2 -1.01 1.94 9.25
N ASN A 3 -0.02 2.20 8.41
CA ASN A 3 0.65 3.49 8.36
C ASN A 3 0.77 3.99 6.92
N ILE A 4 0.59 5.29 6.74
CA ILE A 4 0.85 5.99 5.48
C ILE A 4 1.76 7.18 5.72
N THR A 5 2.70 7.40 4.81
CA THR A 5 3.52 8.61 4.71
C THR A 5 3.39 9.15 3.29
N ILE A 6 2.84 10.35 3.16
CA ILE A 6 2.55 10.98 1.87
C ILE A 6 2.94 12.45 1.86
N CYS A 7 3.23 12.96 0.67
CA CYS A 7 3.20 14.38 0.37
C CYS A 7 1.96 14.65 -0.51
N ALA A 8 1.05 15.47 -0.02
CA ALA A 8 -0.21 15.74 -0.68
C ALA A 8 -0.47 17.24 -0.77
N LYS A 9 -1.23 17.64 -1.79
CA LYS A 9 -1.62 19.01 -2.04
C LYS A 9 -2.94 19.32 -1.33
N TYR A 10 -2.97 20.34 -0.50
CA TYR A 10 -4.18 20.81 0.18
C TYR A 10 -5.18 21.41 -0.81
N LYS A 11 -6.46 21.02 -0.71
CA LYS A 11 -7.56 21.41 -1.60
C LYS A 11 -8.65 22.21 -0.92
N GLY A 12 -8.67 22.24 0.40
CA GLY A 12 -9.68 22.94 1.18
C GLY A 12 -10.21 22.13 2.35
N ASP A 13 -11.18 22.70 3.03
CA ASP A 13 -11.88 22.07 4.14
C ASP A 13 -13.21 21.45 3.69
N SER A 14 -13.67 20.46 4.43
CA SER A 14 -14.96 19.78 4.27
C SER A 14 -15.47 19.30 5.63
N THR A 15 -16.56 18.56 5.63
CA THR A 15 -17.09 17.91 6.84
C THR A 15 -17.44 16.45 6.55
N THR A 16 -17.32 15.60 7.56
CA THR A 16 -17.88 14.24 7.50
C THR A 16 -19.39 14.31 7.57
N GLU A 17 -20.09 13.21 7.24
CA GLU A 17 -21.54 13.06 7.44
C GLU A 17 -21.97 13.26 8.89
N ARG A 18 -21.07 13.04 9.85
CA ARG A 18 -21.28 13.27 11.28
C ARG A 18 -20.98 14.71 11.73
N GLY A 19 -20.72 15.62 10.80
CA GLY A 19 -20.44 17.04 11.07
C GLY A 19 -19.03 17.35 11.57
N PHE A 20 -18.09 16.39 11.58
CA PHE A 20 -16.72 16.65 11.95
C PHE A 20 -15.95 17.29 10.77
N ARG A 21 -15.18 18.32 11.06
CA ARG A 21 -14.33 18.97 10.07
C ARG A 21 -13.29 17.98 9.52
N THR A 22 -13.10 18.02 8.22
CA THR A 22 -12.03 17.32 7.49
C THR A 22 -11.27 18.28 6.59
N MET A 23 -10.07 17.89 6.21
CA MET A 23 -9.24 18.61 5.26
C MET A 23 -9.08 17.75 4.01
N LEU A 24 -9.36 18.31 2.84
CA LEU A 24 -9.25 17.61 1.58
C LEU A 24 -7.83 17.76 1.02
N PHE A 25 -7.27 16.65 0.59
CA PHE A 25 -5.94 16.58 -0.02
C PHE A 25 -5.96 15.75 -1.29
N GLU A 26 -4.95 15.96 -2.09
CA GLU A 26 -4.73 15.24 -3.33
C GLU A 26 -3.27 14.82 -3.42
N ILE A 27 -3.02 13.49 -3.43
CA ILE A 27 -1.67 12.96 -3.64
C ILE A 27 -1.37 13.07 -5.15
N PRO A 28 -0.26 13.69 -5.56
CA PRO A 28 0.11 13.77 -6.96
C PRO A 28 0.19 12.38 -7.62
N PRO A 29 -0.20 12.26 -8.88
CA PRO A 29 -0.17 10.98 -9.57
C PRO A 29 1.27 10.49 -9.72
N THR A 30 1.49 9.19 -9.46
CA THR A 30 2.80 8.56 -9.54
C THR A 30 2.85 7.52 -10.64
N GLY A 31 3.20 7.93 -11.86
CA GLY A 31 3.43 7.03 -12.99
C GLY A 31 2.16 6.38 -13.57
N GLY A 32 2.30 5.74 -14.72
CA GLY A 32 1.21 5.05 -15.44
C GLY A 32 0.81 5.77 -16.73
N LYS A 33 0.05 5.06 -17.58
CA LYS A 33 -0.41 5.60 -18.88
C LYS A 33 -1.44 6.72 -18.74
N ARG A 34 -2.20 6.73 -17.65
CA ARG A 34 -3.19 7.76 -17.28
C ARG A 34 -3.15 7.97 -15.77
N PRO A 35 -2.18 8.76 -15.29
CA PRO A 35 -2.02 8.98 -13.86
C PRO A 35 -3.20 9.79 -13.32
N VAL A 36 -3.88 9.24 -12.32
CA VAL A 36 -4.99 9.91 -11.63
C VAL A 36 -4.49 10.33 -10.25
N PRO A 37 -4.72 11.59 -9.85
CA PRO A 37 -4.44 12.01 -8.48
C PRO A 37 -5.26 11.21 -7.48
N VAL A 38 -4.71 10.97 -6.29
CA VAL A 38 -5.42 10.21 -5.24
C VAL A 38 -6.07 11.18 -4.26
N PRO A 39 -7.40 11.34 -4.28
CA PRO A 39 -8.10 12.17 -3.30
C PRO A 39 -8.10 11.50 -1.93
N ILE A 40 -7.83 12.25 -0.88
CA ILE A 40 -7.94 11.79 0.51
C ILE A 40 -8.61 12.83 1.37
N SER A 41 -9.29 12.40 2.43
CA SER A 41 -9.88 13.26 3.45
C SER A 41 -9.13 13.06 4.76
N LEU A 42 -8.44 14.08 5.24
CA LEU A 42 -7.75 14.04 6.52
C LEU A 42 -8.69 14.44 7.64
N VAL A 43 -8.78 13.59 8.65
CA VAL A 43 -9.53 13.84 9.90
C VAL A 43 -8.54 14.31 10.94
N PRO A 44 -8.69 15.55 11.49
CA PRO A 44 -7.83 16.03 12.56
C PRO A 44 -7.81 15.07 13.76
N SER A 45 -6.61 14.82 14.26
CA SER A 45 -6.38 14.01 15.47
C SER A 45 -5.75 14.87 16.57
N PHE A 46 -5.75 14.36 17.79
CA PHE A 46 -5.07 15.01 18.90
C PHE A 46 -3.58 15.25 18.62
N ALA A 47 -2.91 14.29 17.98
CA ALA A 47 -1.49 14.38 17.62
C ALA A 47 -1.15 15.50 16.63
N ALA A 48 -2.15 16.01 15.90
CA ALA A 48 -1.97 17.03 14.86
C ALA A 48 -2.94 18.22 15.02
N GLN A 49 -3.59 18.39 16.16
CA GLN A 49 -4.66 19.39 16.34
C GLN A 49 -4.19 20.81 15.99
N ASP A 50 -2.98 21.21 16.41
CA ASP A 50 -2.45 22.55 16.17
C ASP A 50 -2.11 22.79 14.69
N THR A 51 -1.64 21.73 13.99
CA THR A 51 -1.31 21.80 12.57
C THR A 51 -2.53 21.56 11.66
N CYS A 52 -3.64 21.08 12.21
CA CYS A 52 -4.92 20.95 11.52
C CYS A 52 -5.89 22.11 11.81
N ALA A 53 -5.44 23.22 12.40
CA ALA A 53 -6.30 24.38 12.66
C ALA A 53 -6.94 24.94 11.39
N ALA A 54 -8.16 25.46 11.49
CA ALA A 54 -8.87 26.05 10.37
C ALA A 54 -8.11 27.27 9.81
N GLY A 55 -8.06 27.40 8.49
CA GLY A 55 -7.38 28.51 7.81
C GLY A 55 -5.85 28.51 7.86
N ARG A 56 -5.25 27.44 8.43
CA ARG A 56 -3.77 27.34 8.52
C ARG A 56 -3.08 27.18 7.17
N TYR A 57 -3.74 26.57 6.20
CA TYR A 57 -3.17 26.33 4.87
C TYR A 57 -3.99 27.01 3.79
N THR A 58 -3.32 27.44 2.74
CA THR A 58 -3.94 27.92 1.51
C THR A 58 -4.02 26.78 0.49
N GLU A 59 -5.01 26.84 -0.38
CA GLU A 59 -5.13 25.85 -1.46
C GLU A 59 -3.84 25.78 -2.28
N GLY A 60 -3.39 24.56 -2.57
CA GLY A 60 -2.15 24.34 -3.28
C GLY A 60 -0.94 24.08 -2.40
N THR A 61 -1.00 24.34 -1.09
CA THR A 61 0.10 24.04 -0.17
C THR A 61 0.40 22.54 -0.17
N HIS A 62 1.68 22.17 -0.25
CA HIS A 62 2.14 20.78 -0.14
C HIS A 62 2.44 20.42 1.30
N ILE A 63 1.86 19.33 1.76
CA ILE A 63 1.90 18.90 3.15
C ILE A 63 2.39 17.46 3.24
N VAL A 64 3.35 17.20 4.13
CA VAL A 64 3.72 15.84 4.53
C VAL A 64 2.77 15.37 5.63
N ILE A 65 2.18 14.21 5.42
CA ILE A 65 1.21 13.60 6.31
C ILE A 65 1.72 12.21 6.69
N ASN A 66 1.91 11.99 7.98
CA ASN A 66 2.15 10.68 8.58
C ASN A 66 0.89 10.27 9.34
N GLY A 67 0.29 9.14 9.01
CA GLY A 67 -1.00 8.78 9.58
C GLY A 67 -1.41 7.33 9.37
N ARG A 68 -2.69 7.07 9.64
CA ARG A 68 -3.36 5.79 9.41
C ARG A 68 -4.45 5.94 8.36
N LEU A 69 -4.61 4.91 7.54
CA LEU A 69 -5.66 4.84 6.52
C LEU A 69 -6.94 4.23 7.08
N TYR A 70 -8.07 4.82 6.71
CA TYR A 70 -9.40 4.32 7.02
C TYR A 70 -10.26 4.40 5.75
N PRO A 71 -10.33 3.30 4.97
CA PRO A 71 -11.31 3.20 3.89
C PRO A 71 -12.72 3.18 4.48
N ASN A 72 -13.63 3.94 3.89
CA ASN A 72 -15.02 4.01 4.32
C ASN A 72 -15.96 3.39 3.27
N GLU A 73 -17.14 2.99 3.70
CA GLU A 73 -18.18 2.38 2.85
C GLU A 73 -18.70 3.33 1.76
N ASP A 74 -18.64 4.64 2.01
CA ASP A 74 -18.98 5.69 1.02
C ASP A 74 -17.94 5.84 -0.11
N GLY A 75 -16.94 4.96 -0.17
CA GLY A 75 -15.88 5.00 -1.17
C GLY A 75 -14.84 6.10 -0.97
N LYS A 76 -14.79 6.72 0.22
CA LYS A 76 -13.76 7.69 0.60
C LYS A 76 -12.58 7.03 1.33
N MET A 77 -11.41 7.63 1.20
CA MET A 77 -10.23 7.27 1.96
C MET A 77 -9.93 8.36 2.99
N TYR A 78 -10.12 8.02 4.26
CA TYR A 78 -9.74 8.91 5.36
C TYR A 78 -8.32 8.63 5.82
N VAL A 79 -7.63 9.70 6.21
CA VAL A 79 -6.32 9.66 6.86
C VAL A 79 -6.42 10.33 8.21
N VAL A 80 -6.00 9.61 9.25
CA VAL A 80 -5.89 10.15 10.61
C VAL A 80 -4.42 10.35 10.92
N PRO A 81 -3.94 11.59 11.04
CA PRO A 81 -2.53 11.87 11.28
C PRO A 81 -2.10 11.36 12.66
N THR A 82 -0.91 10.80 12.73
CA THR A 82 -0.26 10.33 13.97
C THR A 82 0.83 11.26 14.45
N GLN A 83 1.15 12.28 13.65
CA GLN A 83 2.15 13.31 13.91
C GLN A 83 1.63 14.65 13.41
N PRO A 84 2.19 15.79 13.85
CA PRO A 84 1.94 17.10 13.27
C PRO A 84 2.16 17.11 11.77
N LEU A 85 1.38 17.93 11.05
CA LEU A 85 1.52 18.12 9.61
C LEU A 85 2.68 19.07 9.32
N GLU A 86 3.48 18.75 8.29
CA GLU A 86 4.62 19.55 7.88
C GLU A 86 4.38 20.14 6.49
N SER A 87 4.41 21.47 6.37
CA SER A 87 4.31 22.14 5.08
C SER A 87 5.66 22.17 4.36
N LEU A 88 5.64 21.93 3.05
CA LEU A 88 6.83 21.98 2.20
C LEU A 88 6.75 23.14 1.23
N LYS A 89 7.91 23.76 0.95
CA LYS A 89 8.04 24.79 -0.10
C LYS A 89 7.92 24.21 -1.50
N MET A 90 8.33 22.95 -1.69
CA MET A 90 8.30 22.23 -2.97
C MET A 90 7.69 20.85 -2.80
N PRO A 91 6.96 20.36 -3.81
CA PRO A 91 6.41 18.99 -3.78
C PRO A 91 7.52 17.94 -3.81
N ILE A 92 7.34 16.88 -3.07
CA ILE A 92 8.15 15.66 -3.15
C ILE A 92 7.27 14.48 -3.55
N ASN A 93 7.84 13.52 -4.28
CA ASN A 93 7.13 12.30 -4.66
C ASN A 93 7.16 11.29 -3.51
N LEU A 94 6.30 11.49 -2.53
CA LEU A 94 6.17 10.64 -1.35
C LEU A 94 4.76 10.05 -1.27
N ASN A 95 4.66 8.76 -1.45
CA ASN A 95 3.44 7.98 -1.31
C ASN A 95 3.83 6.56 -0.90
N GLN A 96 3.90 6.34 0.41
CA GLN A 96 4.30 5.08 1.00
C GLN A 96 3.23 4.61 1.98
N VAL A 97 2.77 3.39 1.78
CA VAL A 97 1.82 2.70 2.65
C VAL A 97 2.47 1.44 3.19
N ASN A 98 2.34 1.22 4.50
CA ASN A 98 2.75 -0.03 5.15
C ASN A 98 1.56 -0.56 5.94
N ILE A 99 1.10 -1.75 5.59
CA ILE A 99 -0.02 -2.42 6.25
C ILE A 99 0.36 -3.83 6.67
N ALA A 100 -0.17 -4.27 7.82
CA ALA A 100 -0.08 -5.66 8.27
C ALA A 100 -1.45 -6.13 8.75
N GLY A 101 -1.82 -7.30 8.32
CA GLY A 101 -3.12 -7.89 8.60
C GLY A 101 -3.25 -9.30 8.01
N ALA A 102 -4.45 -9.83 7.97
CA ALA A 102 -4.76 -11.13 7.40
C ALA A 102 -5.26 -11.00 5.96
N VAL A 103 -4.88 -11.93 5.10
CA VAL A 103 -5.43 -12.04 3.74
C VAL A 103 -6.88 -12.50 3.85
N GLY A 104 -7.82 -11.67 3.44
CA GLY A 104 -9.25 -11.94 3.52
C GLY A 104 -9.77 -12.74 2.31
N PHE A 105 -9.35 -12.34 1.10
CA PHE A 105 -9.71 -13.02 -0.13
C PHE A 105 -8.62 -12.87 -1.21
N ILE A 106 -8.66 -13.78 -2.18
CA ILE A 106 -7.85 -13.72 -3.40
C ILE A 106 -8.83 -13.71 -4.57
N ARG A 107 -8.71 -12.73 -5.47
CA ARG A 107 -9.52 -12.70 -6.69
C ARG A 107 -8.96 -13.68 -7.70
N GLU A 108 -9.84 -14.36 -8.42
CA GLU A 108 -9.44 -15.12 -9.60
C GLU A 108 -8.73 -14.20 -10.61
N GLN A 109 -7.59 -14.68 -11.10
CA GLN A 109 -6.73 -13.87 -11.95
C GLN A 109 -6.95 -14.26 -13.41
N THR A 110 -7.32 -13.28 -14.23
CA THR A 110 -7.43 -13.44 -15.69
C THR A 110 -6.08 -13.25 -16.39
N ARG A 111 -5.06 -12.73 -15.67
CA ARG A 111 -3.72 -12.44 -16.21
C ARG A 111 -2.65 -13.06 -15.32
N GLU A 112 -1.63 -13.65 -15.92
CA GLU A 112 -0.50 -14.22 -15.18
C GLU A 112 0.36 -13.18 -14.47
N ASP A 113 0.52 -12.01 -15.10
CA ASP A 113 1.34 -10.90 -14.62
C ASP A 113 0.62 -9.96 -13.64
N ALA A 114 -0.59 -10.30 -13.22
CA ALA A 114 -1.36 -9.55 -12.24
C ALA A 114 -1.75 -10.42 -11.03
N PHE A 115 -1.80 -9.82 -9.85
CA PHE A 115 -2.30 -10.46 -8.63
C PHE A 115 -3.10 -9.45 -7.80
N ASN A 116 -4.39 -9.76 -7.60
CA ASN A 116 -5.32 -8.93 -6.84
C ASN A 116 -5.85 -9.70 -5.64
N PHE A 117 -5.81 -9.11 -4.47
CA PHE A 117 -6.27 -9.71 -3.24
C PHE A 117 -6.71 -8.64 -2.24
N GLY A 118 -7.38 -9.06 -1.17
CA GLY A 118 -7.81 -8.17 -0.11
C GLY A 118 -7.19 -8.53 1.23
N MET A 119 -6.91 -7.50 2.04
CA MET A 119 -6.46 -7.66 3.42
C MET A 119 -7.44 -7.08 4.40
N ILE A 120 -7.58 -7.74 5.54
CA ILE A 120 -8.32 -7.29 6.71
C ILE A 120 -7.30 -6.79 7.72
N VAL A 121 -7.47 -5.56 8.17
CA VAL A 121 -6.54 -4.89 9.08
C VAL A 121 -7.33 -4.30 10.25
N ASN A 122 -6.92 -4.59 11.47
CA ASN A 122 -7.48 -3.95 12.65
C ASN A 122 -6.83 -2.59 12.88
N ALA A 123 -7.63 -1.60 13.20
CA ALA A 123 -7.19 -0.25 13.52
C ALA A 123 -7.90 0.29 14.77
N PRO A 124 -7.28 1.25 15.48
CA PRO A 124 -7.95 1.90 16.61
C PRO A 124 -9.26 2.57 16.19
N PRO A 125 -10.24 2.69 17.09
CA PRO A 125 -11.50 3.35 16.79
C PRO A 125 -11.30 4.83 16.44
N GLN A 126 -12.14 5.34 15.53
CA GLN A 126 -12.13 6.72 15.09
C GLN A 126 -13.56 7.25 15.02
N LYS A 127 -14.01 7.88 16.10
CA LYS A 127 -15.41 8.33 16.29
C LYS A 127 -15.89 9.29 15.20
N SER A 128 -15.01 10.18 14.71
CA SER A 128 -15.36 11.21 13.72
C SER A 128 -15.77 10.63 12.35
N ILE A 129 -15.37 9.39 12.05
CA ILE A 129 -15.76 8.66 10.84
C ILE A 129 -16.58 7.40 11.16
N GLY A 130 -16.96 7.20 12.42
CA GLY A 130 -17.80 6.10 12.83
C GLY A 130 -17.11 4.75 13.02
N HIS A 131 -15.79 4.69 12.90
CA HIS A 131 -15.04 3.45 13.09
C HIS A 131 -14.94 3.08 14.58
N THR A 132 -15.26 1.83 14.91
CA THR A 132 -15.28 1.27 16.28
C THR A 132 -14.23 0.16 16.43
N TRP A 133 -14.05 -0.39 17.66
CA TRP A 133 -13.16 -1.54 17.88
C TRP A 133 -13.66 -2.84 17.24
N GLN A 134 -14.95 -2.93 16.92
CA GLN A 134 -15.55 -4.10 16.29
C GLN A 134 -15.35 -4.09 14.77
N ASP A 135 -15.03 -2.95 14.20
CA ASP A 135 -14.87 -2.79 12.76
C ASP A 135 -13.47 -3.21 12.32
N SER A 136 -13.41 -3.91 11.20
CA SER A 136 -12.18 -4.22 10.52
C SER A 136 -12.06 -3.38 9.25
N LEU A 137 -10.87 -2.86 8.99
CA LEU A 137 -10.58 -2.15 7.75
C LEU A 137 -10.27 -3.14 6.64
N PHE A 138 -10.90 -2.92 5.50
CA PHE A 138 -10.69 -3.75 4.33
C PHE A 138 -9.92 -2.98 3.25
N PHE A 139 -8.77 -3.53 2.84
CA PHE A 139 -7.93 -2.95 1.80
C PHE A 139 -7.89 -3.86 0.57
N GLN A 140 -8.02 -3.26 -0.61
CA GLN A 140 -7.74 -3.94 -1.87
C GLN A 140 -6.30 -3.70 -2.29
N LEU A 141 -5.62 -4.77 -2.71
CA LEU A 141 -4.23 -4.75 -3.08
C LEU A 141 -4.06 -5.31 -4.49
N GLU A 142 -3.07 -4.77 -5.19
CA GLU A 142 -2.64 -5.27 -6.49
C GLU A 142 -1.13 -5.37 -6.57
N SER A 143 -0.65 -6.33 -7.33
CA SER A 143 0.77 -6.45 -7.70
C SER A 143 0.88 -6.83 -9.17
N TRP A 144 1.99 -6.46 -9.80
CA TRP A 144 2.21 -6.64 -11.22
C TRP A 144 3.59 -7.24 -11.50
N GLY A 145 3.71 -7.93 -12.65
CA GLY A 145 4.97 -8.48 -13.14
C GLY A 145 5.55 -9.57 -12.23
N ASP A 146 6.85 -9.54 -12.01
CA ASP A 146 7.56 -10.55 -11.23
C ASP A 146 7.19 -10.51 -9.74
N ASP A 147 6.83 -9.34 -9.21
CA ASP A 147 6.32 -9.23 -7.84
C ASP A 147 4.97 -9.95 -7.71
N ALA A 148 4.09 -9.88 -8.70
CA ALA A 148 2.84 -10.62 -8.70
C ALA A 148 3.08 -12.14 -8.73
N LYS A 149 4.00 -12.62 -9.57
CA LYS A 149 4.37 -14.04 -9.65
C LYS A 149 4.94 -14.55 -8.32
N ARG A 150 5.78 -13.73 -7.67
CA ARG A 150 6.34 -14.05 -6.36
C ARG A 150 5.27 -14.12 -5.29
N LEU A 151 4.38 -13.11 -5.21
CA LEU A 151 3.32 -13.04 -4.21
C LEU A 151 2.33 -14.20 -4.33
N LYS A 152 1.97 -14.63 -5.54
CA LYS A 152 1.09 -15.79 -5.77
C LYS A 152 1.55 -17.08 -5.08
N ARG A 153 2.86 -17.26 -4.91
CA ARG A 153 3.44 -18.45 -4.26
C ARG A 153 3.29 -18.43 -2.74
N PHE A 154 3.20 -17.24 -2.16
CA PHE A 154 3.28 -17.06 -0.71
C PHE A 154 1.98 -16.58 -0.07
N ILE A 155 1.04 -16.03 -0.85
CA ILE A 155 -0.20 -15.48 -0.34
C ILE A 155 -1.34 -16.49 -0.47
N TYR A 156 -1.95 -16.83 0.67
CA TYR A 156 -3.16 -17.62 0.75
C TYR A 156 -4.13 -16.99 1.75
N LYS A 157 -5.42 -17.33 1.64
CA LYS A 157 -6.48 -16.82 2.53
C LYS A 157 -6.20 -17.15 3.99
N GLY A 158 -6.32 -16.18 4.86
CA GLY A 158 -6.07 -16.30 6.30
C GLY A 158 -4.62 -16.00 6.70
N ARG A 159 -3.68 -15.96 5.77
CA ARG A 159 -2.28 -15.67 6.12
C ARG A 159 -2.11 -14.25 6.64
N ALA A 160 -1.39 -14.12 7.77
CA ALA A 160 -0.98 -12.83 8.29
C ALA A 160 0.32 -12.37 7.60
N ILE A 161 0.29 -11.18 7.01
CA ILE A 161 1.42 -10.61 6.26
C ILE A 161 1.56 -9.11 6.51
N SER A 162 2.77 -8.60 6.30
CA SER A 162 3.07 -7.18 6.23
C SER A 162 3.52 -6.79 4.83
N LEU A 163 2.95 -5.74 4.29
CA LEU A 163 3.19 -5.28 2.94
C LEU A 163 3.49 -3.79 2.90
N GLY A 164 4.40 -3.42 2.00
CA GLY A 164 4.68 -2.04 1.63
C GLY A 164 4.25 -1.75 0.20
N GLY A 165 3.72 -0.55 -0.03
CA GLY A 165 3.25 -0.16 -1.36
C GLY A 165 2.93 1.31 -1.49
N ARG A 166 2.11 1.65 -2.48
CA ARG A 166 1.61 3.00 -2.76
C ARG A 166 0.10 3.00 -2.84
N LEU A 167 -0.52 4.03 -2.30
CA LEU A 167 -1.95 4.26 -2.46
C LEU A 167 -2.24 4.71 -3.89
N LYS A 168 -3.22 4.09 -4.54
CA LYS A 168 -3.72 4.41 -5.88
C LYS A 168 -5.21 4.66 -5.84
N PHE A 169 -5.69 5.45 -6.77
CA PHE A 169 -7.09 5.66 -7.02
C PHE A 169 -7.37 5.40 -8.50
N GLU A 170 -8.36 4.57 -8.76
CA GLU A 170 -8.77 4.20 -10.11
C GLU A 170 -10.22 4.62 -10.32
N THR A 171 -10.51 5.10 -11.52
CA THR A 171 -11.87 5.42 -11.95
C THR A 171 -12.16 4.73 -13.28
N TRP A 172 -13.36 4.18 -13.43
CA TRP A 172 -13.80 3.56 -14.68
C TRP A 172 -15.30 3.78 -14.88
N ILE A 173 -15.73 3.61 -16.12
CA ILE A 173 -17.15 3.59 -16.48
C ILE A 173 -17.53 2.12 -16.61
N ASP A 174 -18.56 1.69 -15.92
CA ASP A 174 -19.06 0.32 -16.02
C ASP A 174 -19.88 0.08 -17.29
N LYS A 175 -20.41 -1.14 -17.46
CA LYS A 175 -21.22 -1.53 -18.63
C LYS A 175 -22.55 -0.77 -18.74
N ASN A 176 -23.04 -0.21 -17.62
CA ASN A 176 -24.27 0.55 -17.53
C ASN A 176 -24.05 2.04 -17.80
N GLY A 177 -22.80 2.49 -17.94
CA GLY A 177 -22.42 3.89 -18.09
C GLY A 177 -22.17 4.60 -16.76
N ASP A 178 -22.24 3.90 -15.62
CA ASP A 178 -22.02 4.49 -14.31
C ASP A 178 -20.53 4.66 -14.02
N ARG A 179 -20.18 5.82 -13.43
CA ARG A 179 -18.83 6.11 -13.03
C ARG A 179 -18.51 5.47 -11.67
N ASN A 180 -17.62 4.54 -11.68
CA ASN A 180 -17.13 3.85 -10.50
C ASN A 180 -15.71 4.32 -10.12
N SER A 181 -15.37 4.17 -8.85
CA SER A 181 -14.03 4.49 -8.34
C SER A 181 -13.63 3.55 -7.22
N GLN A 182 -12.32 3.38 -7.04
CA GLN A 182 -11.77 2.47 -6.04
C GLN A 182 -10.37 2.88 -5.60
N TYR A 183 -10.11 2.77 -4.31
CA TYR A 183 -8.76 2.83 -3.77
C TYR A 183 -8.12 1.44 -3.77
N LYS A 184 -6.84 1.39 -4.14
CA LYS A 184 -6.01 0.17 -4.10
C LYS A 184 -4.64 0.51 -3.53
N ILE A 185 -3.98 -0.50 -2.98
CA ILE A 185 -2.57 -0.42 -2.63
C ILE A 185 -1.79 -1.22 -3.66
N SER A 186 -0.96 -0.54 -4.44
CA SER A 186 -0.02 -1.18 -5.36
C SER A 186 1.19 -1.65 -4.58
N VAL A 187 1.29 -2.97 -4.38
CA VAL A 187 2.33 -3.62 -3.56
C VAL A 187 3.68 -3.56 -4.26
N ARG A 188 4.72 -3.19 -3.51
CA ARG A 188 6.11 -3.10 -3.96
C ARG A 188 7.08 -3.92 -3.13
N SER A 189 6.72 -4.19 -1.88
CA SER A 189 7.53 -5.01 -0.98
C SER A 189 6.64 -5.85 -0.08
N MET A 190 7.14 -7.01 0.28
CA MET A 190 6.50 -7.92 1.23
C MET A 190 7.49 -8.29 2.32
N GLN A 191 7.03 -8.17 3.56
CA GLN A 191 7.70 -8.70 4.74
C GLN A 191 6.79 -9.74 5.37
N TYR A 192 7.34 -10.86 5.76
CA TYR A 192 6.57 -11.90 6.45
C TYR A 192 6.37 -11.49 7.90
N ALA A 193 5.12 -11.44 8.35
CA ALA A 193 4.81 -11.36 9.77
C ALA A 193 4.32 -12.75 10.21
N PHE A 194 5.08 -13.41 11.06
CA PHE A 194 4.70 -14.67 11.66
C PHE A 194 3.82 -14.39 12.88
N PHE A 195 2.53 -14.67 12.79
CA PHE A 195 1.64 -14.72 13.94
C PHE A 195 1.14 -16.16 14.10
N GLY A 196 1.69 -16.87 15.09
CA GLY A 196 1.25 -18.18 15.53
C GLY A 196 1.72 -19.37 14.68
N LYS A 197 2.37 -20.33 15.32
CA LYS A 197 2.72 -21.63 14.75
C LYS A 197 1.46 -22.50 14.68
N ASN A 198 0.81 -22.58 13.51
CA ASN A 198 0.04 -23.77 13.17
C ASN A 198 1.02 -24.77 12.53
N GLN A 199 1.02 -26.01 12.98
CA GLN A 199 1.96 -27.06 12.51
C GLN A 199 1.92 -27.25 10.98
N GLU A 200 0.76 -27.12 10.33
CA GLU A 200 0.64 -27.16 8.87
C GLU A 200 1.38 -26.03 8.15
N ASN A 201 1.49 -24.85 8.78
CA ASN A 201 2.22 -23.72 8.19
C ASN A 201 3.74 -23.89 8.32
N ALA A 202 4.24 -24.60 9.32
CA ALA A 202 5.66 -24.85 9.51
C ALA A 202 6.26 -25.72 8.39
N GLU A 203 5.54 -26.74 7.95
CA GLU A 203 5.98 -27.61 6.85
C GLU A 203 5.97 -26.90 5.49
N ILE A 204 5.03 -25.96 5.28
CA ILE A 204 4.99 -25.14 4.07
C ILE A 204 6.14 -24.14 4.08
N GLU A 205 6.44 -23.55 5.23
CA GLU A 205 7.55 -22.61 5.39
C GLU A 205 8.90 -23.25 5.17
N GLU A 206 9.12 -24.46 5.69
CA GLU A 206 10.35 -25.20 5.51
C GLU A 206 10.60 -25.55 4.03
N LYS A 207 9.56 -25.98 3.31
CA LYS A 207 9.62 -26.22 1.86
C LYS A 207 9.91 -24.95 1.06
N ILE A 208 9.32 -23.83 1.48
CA ILE A 208 9.55 -22.52 0.84
C ILE A 208 10.99 -22.03 1.05
N ASP A 209 11.52 -22.18 2.27
CA ASP A 209 12.90 -21.81 2.57
C ASP A 209 13.92 -22.69 1.81
N GLU A 210 13.62 -23.96 1.62
CA GLU A 210 14.40 -24.87 0.79
C GLU A 210 14.39 -24.45 -0.68
N GLU A 211 13.21 -24.14 -1.25
CA GLU A 211 13.11 -23.64 -2.63
C GLU A 211 13.84 -22.31 -2.82
N ILE A 212 13.75 -21.39 -1.87
CA ILE A 212 14.47 -20.11 -1.91
C ILE A 212 15.98 -20.35 -1.89
N LYS A 213 16.48 -21.24 -1.03
CA LYS A 213 17.91 -21.61 -0.98
C LYS A 213 18.38 -22.22 -2.28
N GLU A 214 17.56 -23.07 -2.90
CA GLU A 214 17.87 -23.68 -4.19
C GLU A 214 17.94 -22.68 -5.33
N ILE A 215 16.99 -21.72 -5.39
CA ILE A 215 16.95 -20.65 -6.42
C ILE A 215 18.12 -19.69 -6.23
N VAL A 216 18.45 -19.32 -5.01
CA VAL A 216 19.59 -18.43 -4.71
C VAL A 216 20.91 -19.14 -5.01
N GLY A 217 21.01 -20.43 -4.66
CA GLY A 217 22.16 -21.26 -4.98
C GLY A 217 22.40 -21.41 -6.49
N LYS A 218 21.34 -21.63 -7.29
CA LYS A 218 21.41 -21.71 -8.76
C LYS A 218 21.86 -20.39 -9.39
N LYS A 219 21.34 -19.24 -8.92
CA LYS A 219 21.76 -17.92 -9.43
C LYS A 219 23.22 -17.59 -9.11
N GLN A 220 23.75 -18.04 -7.97
CA GLN A 220 25.17 -17.85 -7.65
C GLN A 220 26.07 -18.75 -8.49
N THR A 221 25.63 -19.96 -8.82
CA THR A 221 26.39 -20.91 -9.66
C THR A 221 26.41 -20.45 -11.12
N GLU A 222 25.33 -19.88 -11.62
CA GLU A 222 25.28 -19.29 -12.97
C GLU A 222 26.15 -18.04 -13.10
N LYS A 223 26.15 -17.15 -12.10
CA LYS A 223 27.06 -16.00 -12.06
C LYS A 223 28.52 -16.42 -12.01
N LYS A 224 28.88 -17.46 -11.26
CA LYS A 224 30.26 -18.00 -11.22
C LYS A 224 30.65 -18.61 -12.58
N LYS A 225 29.76 -19.37 -13.23
CA LYS A 225 30.03 -19.94 -14.58
C LYS A 225 30.20 -18.86 -15.66
N THR A 226 29.46 -17.78 -15.58
CA THR A 226 29.60 -16.65 -16.51
C THR A 226 30.90 -15.88 -16.29
N TYR A 227 31.31 -15.74 -15.01
CA TYR A 227 32.57 -15.07 -14.66
C TYR A 227 33.80 -15.89 -15.09
N VAL A 228 33.76 -17.21 -14.93
CA VAL A 228 34.83 -18.12 -15.37
C VAL A 228 34.93 -18.17 -16.89
N LYS A 229 33.82 -18.20 -17.63
CA LYS A 229 33.82 -18.13 -19.09
C LYS A 229 34.38 -16.80 -19.62
N LYS A 230 34.13 -15.68 -18.95
CA LYS A 230 34.65 -14.37 -19.34
C LYS A 230 36.17 -14.27 -19.10
N LYS A 231 36.67 -14.86 -18.01
CA LYS A 231 38.12 -14.86 -17.70
C LYS A 231 38.95 -15.75 -18.59
N VAL A 232 38.38 -16.84 -19.11
CA VAL A 232 39.06 -17.74 -20.07
C VAL A 232 39.11 -17.17 -21.50
N ALA A 233 38.20 -16.22 -21.81
CA ALA A 233 38.20 -15.57 -23.14
C ALA A 233 39.18 -14.39 -23.26
N ASP A 234 39.63 -13.83 -22.12
CA ASP A 234 40.58 -12.70 -22.11
C ASP A 234 42.06 -13.12 -21.97
N ASP A 235 42.37 -14.43 -21.79
CA ASP A 235 43.73 -14.97 -21.65
C ASP A 235 44.26 -15.73 -22.88
N VAL A 236 43.90 -15.32 -24.10
CA VAL A 236 44.53 -15.83 -25.34
C VAL A 236 45.62 -14.85 -25.75
N PRO A 237 46.92 -15.15 -25.58
CA PRO A 237 47.99 -14.30 -26.12
C PRO A 237 48.10 -14.48 -27.65
N PHE A 238 48.26 -13.35 -28.31
CA PHE A 238 48.73 -13.29 -29.71
C PHE A 238 50.20 -13.65 -29.80
#